data_298d9e90c0edd4705b91900d1c267534
#
_entry.id   298d9e90c0edd4705b91900d1c267534
#
_cell.length_a   1.000
_cell.length_b   1.000
_cell.length_c   1.000
_cell.angle_alpha   90.00
_cell.angle_beta   90.00
_cell.angle_gamma   90.00
#
_symmetry.space_group_name_H-M   'P 1'
#
loop_
_entity.id
_entity.type
_entity.pdbx_description
1 polymer ?
#
loop_
_entity_poly.entity_id
_entity_poly.type
_entity_poly.pdbx_seq_one_letter_code
_entity_poly.pdbx_strand_id
1 'polypeptide(L)'
;ENGRDLDEAHISKAMRENMLLEDEYIVPDVVDDHKTHIAEHTKLAISQRCGNNHDFYERVLRHITAHREFSTLDSGVTDLERKMEEL
;
A
#
# COMPACT_ATOMS: atom_id res chain seq x y z
N GLU A 1 24.02 3.38 0.90
CA GLU A 1 23.49 3.80 2.18
C GLU A 1 22.23 3.01 2.53
N ASN A 2 22.09 2.68 3.80
CA ASN A 2 21.05 1.75 4.26
C ASN A 2 19.63 2.23 3.98
N GLY A 3 19.34 3.52 4.18
CA GLY A 3 18.01 4.07 3.94
C GLY A 3 17.61 4.03 2.49
N ARG A 4 18.57 4.29 1.60
CA ARG A 4 18.34 4.28 0.16
C ARG A 4 18.08 2.86 -0.36
N ASP A 5 18.85 1.90 0.14
CA ASP A 5 18.67 0.49 -0.23
C ASP A 5 17.30 -0.03 0.21
N LEU A 6 16.86 0.39 1.40
CA LEU A 6 15.55 0.00 1.92
C LEU A 6 14.42 0.62 1.08
N ASP A 7 14.54 1.90 0.70
CA ASP A 7 13.55 2.56 -0.14
C ASP A 7 13.45 1.86 -1.50
N GLU A 8 14.58 1.51 -2.10
CA GLU A 8 14.60 0.80 -3.38
C GLU A 8 13.97 -0.59 -3.25
N ALA A 9 14.19 -1.27 -2.14
CA ALA A 9 13.61 -2.58 -1.88
C ALA A 9 12.08 -2.48 -1.80
N HIS A 10 11.55 -1.47 -1.11
CA HIS A 10 10.10 -1.26 -1.03
C HIS A 10 9.49 -0.90 -2.38
N ILE A 11 10.16 -0.06 -3.15
CA ILE A 11 9.70 0.30 -4.50
C ILE A 11 9.68 -0.95 -5.40
N SER A 12 10.73 -1.74 -5.37
CA SER A 12 10.82 -2.98 -6.17
C SER A 12 9.71 -3.96 -5.79
N LYS A 13 9.44 -4.11 -4.50
CA LYS A 13 8.37 -4.97 -4.02
C LYS A 13 7.02 -4.49 -4.52
N ALA A 14 6.75 -3.19 -4.42
CA ALA A 14 5.49 -2.62 -4.90
C ALA A 14 5.31 -2.81 -6.40
N MET A 15 6.38 -2.67 -7.18
CA MET A 15 6.32 -2.88 -8.62
C MET A 15 6.04 -4.34 -8.97
N ARG A 16 6.62 -5.29 -8.24
CA ARG A 16 6.30 -6.72 -8.44
C ARG A 16 4.85 -7.00 -8.11
N GLU A 17 4.34 -6.42 -7.04
CA GLU A 17 2.93 -6.57 -6.67
C GLU A 17 2.01 -6.00 -7.75
N ASN A 18 2.40 -4.88 -8.37
CA ASN A 18 1.64 -4.31 -9.47
C ASN A 18 1.47 -5.31 -10.62
N MET A 19 2.51 -6.11 -10.90
CA MET A 19 2.42 -7.13 -11.93
C MET A 19 1.50 -8.29 -11.52
N LEU A 20 1.59 -8.70 -10.26
CA LEU A 20 0.81 -9.83 -9.75
C LEU A 20 -0.68 -9.47 -9.62
N LEU A 21 -0.98 -8.22 -9.28
CA LEU A 21 -2.37 -7.75 -9.13
C LEU A 21 -3.16 -7.80 -10.43
N GLU A 22 -2.50 -7.90 -11.58
CA GLU A 22 -3.18 -8.09 -12.86
C GLU A 22 -3.98 -9.39 -12.86
N ASP A 23 -3.48 -10.44 -12.20
CA ASP A 23 -4.07 -11.76 -12.22
C ASP A 23 -4.74 -12.18 -10.91
N GLU A 24 -4.28 -11.64 -9.78
CA GLU A 24 -4.80 -12.06 -8.48
C GLU A 24 -4.74 -10.92 -7.46
N TYR A 25 -5.55 -11.04 -6.40
CA TYR A 25 -5.50 -10.08 -5.31
C TYR A 25 -4.36 -10.42 -4.36
N ILE A 26 -3.65 -9.38 -3.90
CA ILE A 26 -2.52 -9.52 -2.97
C ILE A 26 -2.81 -8.67 -1.74
N VAL A 27 -2.60 -9.27 -0.57
CA VAL A 27 -2.78 -8.57 0.72
C VAL A 27 -1.49 -7.84 1.06
N PRO A 28 -1.57 -6.56 1.48
CA PRO A 28 -0.37 -5.85 1.93
C PRO A 28 0.25 -6.49 3.16
N ASP A 29 1.55 -6.34 3.30
CA ASP A 29 2.30 -6.79 4.47
C ASP A 29 2.36 -5.70 5.52
N VAL A 30 2.32 -6.12 6.79
CA VAL A 30 2.41 -5.18 7.91
C VAL A 30 3.74 -4.43 7.93
N VAL A 31 4.80 -5.04 7.39
CA VAL A 31 6.14 -4.44 7.36
C VAL A 31 6.39 -3.52 6.15
N ASP A 32 5.41 -3.40 5.25
CA ASP A 32 5.54 -2.56 4.07
C ASP A 32 5.65 -1.07 4.46
N ASP A 33 6.43 -0.33 3.70
CA ASP A 33 6.37 1.13 3.73
C ASP A 33 5.10 1.53 2.99
N HIS A 34 4.01 1.69 3.74
CA HIS A 34 2.68 1.90 3.15
C HIS A 34 2.63 3.15 2.28
N LYS A 35 3.31 4.21 2.67
CA LYS A 35 3.33 5.45 1.89
C LYS A 35 3.97 5.24 0.52
N THR A 36 5.09 4.54 0.47
CA THR A 36 5.78 4.22 -0.78
C THR A 36 4.94 3.30 -1.65
N HIS A 37 4.33 2.27 -1.03
CA HIS A 37 3.47 1.34 -1.75
C HIS A 37 2.24 2.04 -2.32
N ILE A 38 1.59 2.90 -1.55
CA ILE A 38 0.44 3.66 -2.02
C ILE A 38 0.82 4.50 -3.25
N ALA A 39 1.97 5.17 -3.21
CA ALA A 39 2.42 5.98 -4.33
C ALA A 39 2.63 5.14 -5.59
N GLU A 40 3.31 4.00 -5.47
CA GLU A 40 3.59 3.13 -6.62
C GLU A 40 2.32 2.48 -7.17
N HIS A 41 1.43 2.00 -6.30
CA HIS A 41 0.17 1.40 -6.73
C HIS A 41 -0.77 2.44 -7.35
N THR A 42 -0.73 3.69 -6.87
CA THR A 42 -1.54 4.76 -7.44
C THR A 42 -1.10 5.07 -8.88
N LYS A 43 0.19 5.05 -9.15
CA LYS A 43 0.70 5.22 -10.52
C LYS A 43 0.10 4.18 -11.46
N LEU A 44 0.01 2.93 -10.99
CA LEU A 44 -0.62 1.85 -11.76
C LEU A 44 -2.11 2.11 -11.95
N ALA A 45 -2.81 2.53 -10.89
CA ALA A 45 -4.26 2.73 -10.93
C ALA A 45 -4.67 3.77 -11.97
N ILE A 46 -3.86 4.81 -12.16
CA ILE A 46 -4.16 5.86 -13.14
C ILE A 46 -3.61 5.56 -14.52
N SER A 47 -2.94 4.41 -14.69
CA SER A 47 -2.35 4.02 -15.98
C SER A 47 -3.40 3.42 -16.91
N GLN A 48 -3.08 3.39 -18.20
CA GLN A 48 -3.96 2.79 -19.20
C GLN A 48 -4.15 1.29 -19.01
N ARG A 49 -3.19 0.62 -18.37
CA ARG A 49 -3.30 -0.81 -18.08
C ARG A 49 -4.53 -1.12 -17.24
N CYS A 50 -4.79 -0.31 -16.22
CA CYS A 50 -5.98 -0.45 -15.38
C CYS A 50 -7.22 0.14 -16.02
N GLY A 51 -7.07 1.14 -16.88
CA GLY A 51 -8.18 1.82 -17.53
C GLY A 51 -9.03 0.92 -18.40
N ASN A 52 -8.43 -0.15 -18.94
CA ASN A 52 -9.12 -1.10 -19.84
C ASN A 52 -9.47 -2.43 -19.18
N ASN A 53 -9.21 -2.57 -17.87
CA ASN A 53 -9.46 -3.80 -17.15
C ASN A 53 -10.05 -3.48 -15.77
N HIS A 54 -11.37 -3.56 -15.69
CA HIS A 54 -12.10 -3.20 -14.47
C HIS A 54 -11.69 -4.06 -13.27
N ASP A 55 -11.55 -5.35 -13.46
CA ASP A 55 -11.18 -6.26 -12.37
C ASP A 55 -9.79 -5.96 -11.83
N PHE A 56 -8.86 -5.66 -12.71
CA PHE A 56 -7.51 -5.25 -12.33
C PHE A 56 -7.56 -3.96 -11.51
N TYR A 57 -8.28 -2.96 -12.02
CA TYR A 57 -8.43 -1.68 -11.34
C TYR A 57 -9.02 -1.86 -9.94
N GLU A 58 -10.03 -2.68 -9.80
CA GLU A 58 -10.66 -2.99 -8.52
C GLU A 58 -9.66 -3.62 -7.53
N ARG A 59 -8.84 -4.55 -8.00
CA ARG A 59 -7.84 -5.19 -7.15
C ARG A 59 -6.78 -4.19 -6.68
N VAL A 60 -6.35 -3.30 -7.57
CA VAL A 60 -5.36 -2.26 -7.22
C VAL A 60 -5.95 -1.31 -6.20
N LEU A 61 -7.19 -0.87 -6.37
CA LEU A 61 -7.84 0.02 -5.41
C LEU A 61 -8.02 -0.64 -4.04
N ARG A 62 -8.38 -1.93 -4.01
CA ARG A 62 -8.49 -2.67 -2.75
C ARG A 62 -7.16 -2.74 -2.03
N HIS A 63 -6.09 -2.98 -2.77
CA HIS A 63 -4.75 -3.07 -2.22
C HIS A 63 -4.31 -1.70 -1.65
N ILE A 64 -4.57 -0.61 -2.38
CA ILE A 64 -4.29 0.75 -1.91
C ILE A 64 -5.08 1.05 -0.63
N THR A 65 -6.35 0.72 -0.63
CA THR A 65 -7.22 0.95 0.54
C THR A 65 -6.71 0.18 1.75
N ALA A 66 -6.27 -1.06 1.55
CA ALA A 66 -5.72 -1.88 2.62
C ALA A 66 -4.44 -1.26 3.20
N HIS A 67 -3.56 -0.70 2.36
CA HIS A 67 -2.37 0.01 2.85
C HIS A 67 -2.76 1.23 3.67
N ARG A 68 -3.78 1.97 3.24
CA ARG A 68 -4.27 3.13 3.98
C ARG A 68 -4.83 2.73 5.34
N GLU A 69 -5.53 1.61 5.39
CA GLU A 69 -6.08 1.09 6.64
C GLU A 69 -5.00 0.72 7.62
N PHE A 70 -3.93 0.07 7.17
CA PHE A 70 -2.77 -0.23 8.02
C PHE A 70 -2.16 1.04 8.59
N SER A 71 -1.97 2.05 7.76
CA SER A 71 -1.40 3.33 8.17
C SER A 71 -2.30 4.04 9.19
N THR A 72 -3.61 4.00 8.98
CA THR A 72 -4.59 4.60 9.87
C THR A 72 -4.67 3.86 11.21
N LEU A 73 -4.58 2.53 11.19
CA LEU A 73 -4.61 1.73 12.40
C LEU A 73 -3.44 2.04 13.32
N ASP A 74 -2.24 2.21 12.75
CA ASP A 74 -1.07 2.59 13.53
C ASP A 74 -1.28 3.93 14.21
N SER A 75 -1.80 4.91 13.46
CA SER A 75 -2.12 6.23 14.00
C SER A 75 -3.25 6.17 15.02
N GLY A 76 -4.26 5.36 14.73
CA GLY A 76 -5.42 5.20 15.61
C GLY A 76 -5.06 4.58 16.94
N VAL A 77 -4.17 3.58 16.93
CA VAL A 77 -3.70 2.94 18.17
C VAL A 77 -2.97 3.96 19.05
N THR A 78 -2.11 4.78 18.44
CA THR A 78 -1.38 5.81 19.17
C THR A 78 -2.33 6.84 19.82
N ASP A 79 -3.34 7.26 19.07
CA ASP A 79 -4.34 8.22 19.57
C ASP A 79 -5.16 7.63 20.70
N LEU A 80 -5.53 6.35 20.57
CA LEU A 80 -6.28 5.65 21.62
C LEU A 80 -5.45 5.52 22.90
N GLU A 81 -4.18 5.20 22.78
CA GLU A 81 -3.28 5.10 23.92
C GLU A 81 -3.16 6.43 24.64
N ARG A 82 -3.05 7.54 23.91
CA ARG A 82 -3.01 8.87 24.48
C ARG A 82 -4.28 9.19 25.24
N LYS A 83 -5.44 8.88 24.67
CA LYS A 83 -6.72 9.13 25.31
C LYS A 83 -6.87 8.32 26.58
N MET A 84 -6.40 7.09 26.59
CA MET A 84 -6.43 6.26 27.77
C MET A 84 -5.53 6.79 28.87
N GLU A 85 -4.38 7.35 28.52
CA GLU A 85 -3.48 7.96 29.49
C GLU A 85 -4.06 9.23 30.13
N GLU A 86 -4.89 9.97 29.38
CA GLU A 86 -5.55 11.17 29.87
C GLU A 86 -6.69 10.87 30.80
N LEU A 87 -7.21 9.68 30.80
CA LEU A 87 -8.31 9.28 31.68
C LEU A 87 -7.79 8.87 33.05
#